data_36fd9d336dc6d66fbf0739aa5ddb2a58
#
_entry.id   36fd9d336dc6d66fbf0739aa5ddb2a58
#
_cell.length_a   1.000
_cell.length_b   1.000
_cell.length_c   1.000
_cell.angle_alpha   90.00
_cell.angle_beta   90.00
_cell.angle_gamma   90.00
#
_symmetry.space_group_name_H-M   'P 1'
#
loop_
_entity.id
_entity.type
_entity.pdbx_description
1 polymer ?
#
loop_
_entity_poly.entity_id
_entity_poly.type
_entity_poly.pdbx_seq_one_letter_code
_entity_poly.pdbx_strand_id
1 'polypeptide(L)'
;MLKCRTHNNKANTSVVIRLSQVGTVRVFVTIGLCLFFLIQTISIADAKTSRIKDIIDIEGVRENQLVGYGLVVGLNGTGDGLNNSPFTEQSLIAMLERLGVNIRGENLNTGNVAAVMVTSTLPPFTNQGSKIDVSVSAFGDASSLQGGTLLVTPLIAADGEVYAVAQGEVNIAGFSVEGDAASITQNIPTAGRIPNGAIVEREIDFQLEELQQVRLALRNPDFTTSRRIAQAINGFTNARLAKAENSASVMLRKPNNYDGTIVDLITDIEQLPIQPDQPARVVISERSGVIVMGADVRVSSVAIAQGNLTLKINETPQVSQANPFADQGETVIVPRTDV
;
A
#
# COMPACT_ATOMS: atom_id res chain seq x y z
N MET A 1 -94.89 -28.38 -29.25
CA MET A 1 -95.03 -27.77 -30.58
C MET A 1 -93.63 -27.18 -31.00
N LEU A 2 -93.13 -27.71 -32.10
CA LEU A 2 -92.25 -27.06 -33.12
C LEU A 2 -90.96 -26.38 -32.63
N LYS A 3 -89.81 -26.51 -33.25
CA LYS A 3 -89.35 -27.09 -34.54
C LYS A 3 -87.85 -27.11 -34.55
N CYS A 4 -87.34 -28.17 -35.07
CA CYS A 4 -85.92 -28.35 -35.46
C CYS A 4 -85.43 -27.23 -36.40
N ARG A 5 -84.20 -26.81 -36.26
CA ARG A 5 -83.41 -26.48 -37.43
C ARG A 5 -81.89 -26.61 -37.17
N THR A 6 -81.34 -27.57 -37.84
CA THR A 6 -79.90 -27.79 -38.06
C THR A 6 -79.26 -26.61 -38.78
N HIS A 7 -78.10 -26.12 -38.37
CA HIS A 7 -77.17 -25.45 -39.26
C HIS A 7 -75.72 -25.76 -38.87
N ASN A 8 -75.22 -26.56 -39.69
CA ASN A 8 -73.88 -26.63 -40.30
C ASN A 8 -72.61 -26.15 -39.47
N ASN A 9 -71.88 -27.14 -39.17
CA ASN A 9 -70.50 -27.24 -38.73
C ASN A 9 -69.55 -26.83 -39.87
N LYS A 10 -68.91 -25.65 -39.84
CA LYS A 10 -67.75 -25.29 -40.66
C LYS A 10 -66.93 -24.14 -40.14
N ALA A 11 -66.76 -23.92 -38.85
CA ALA A 11 -65.99 -22.79 -38.32
C ALA A 11 -64.95 -23.11 -37.21
N ASN A 12 -64.59 -24.39 -37.02
CA ASN A 12 -63.73 -24.73 -35.84
C ASN A 12 -62.33 -25.31 -36.16
N THR A 13 -61.96 -25.37 -37.43
CA THR A 13 -60.61 -25.94 -37.78
C THR A 13 -59.55 -24.88 -37.96
N SER A 14 -59.85 -23.59 -38.11
CA SER A 14 -58.91 -22.54 -38.32
C SER A 14 -58.38 -21.85 -37.03
N VAL A 15 -59.04 -22.04 -35.90
CA VAL A 15 -58.67 -21.41 -34.62
C VAL A 15 -57.62 -22.25 -33.86
N VAL A 16 -57.63 -23.59 -34.01
CA VAL A 16 -56.70 -24.50 -33.31
C VAL A 16 -55.29 -24.41 -33.87
N ILE A 17 -55.11 -24.15 -35.19
CA ILE A 17 -53.79 -24.05 -35.82
C ILE A 17 -53.08 -22.70 -35.47
N ARG A 18 -53.84 -21.63 -35.18
CA ARG A 18 -53.21 -20.32 -34.75
C ARG A 18 -52.73 -20.31 -33.32
N LEU A 19 -53.27 -21.09 -32.43
CA LEU A 19 -52.83 -21.15 -31.01
C LEU A 19 -51.51 -21.93 -30.83
N SER A 20 -51.18 -22.89 -31.69
CA SER A 20 -49.93 -23.63 -31.61
C SER A 20 -48.73 -22.83 -32.11
N GLN A 21 -48.91 -21.98 -33.11
CA GLN A 21 -47.85 -21.12 -33.66
C GLN A 21 -47.45 -19.98 -32.70
N VAL A 22 -48.37 -19.42 -31.93
CA VAL A 22 -48.11 -18.35 -30.94
C VAL A 22 -47.34 -18.89 -29.72
N GLY A 23 -47.56 -20.17 -29.36
CA GLY A 23 -46.84 -20.83 -28.28
C GLY A 23 -45.33 -21.06 -28.61
N THR A 24 -45.07 -21.56 -29.81
CA THR A 24 -43.69 -21.83 -30.25
C THR A 24 -42.88 -20.56 -30.44
N VAL A 25 -43.42 -19.48 -31.00
CA VAL A 25 -42.75 -18.19 -31.14
C VAL A 25 -42.44 -17.57 -29.78
N ARG A 26 -43.35 -17.67 -28.80
CA ARG A 26 -43.09 -17.17 -27.43
C ARG A 26 -42.01 -17.96 -26.72
N VAL A 27 -41.95 -19.27 -26.88
CA VAL A 27 -40.89 -20.10 -26.31
C VAL A 27 -39.50 -19.77 -26.91
N PHE A 28 -39.43 -19.58 -28.24
CA PHE A 28 -38.17 -19.18 -28.88
C PHE A 28 -37.73 -17.77 -28.49
N VAL A 29 -38.63 -16.81 -28.34
CA VAL A 29 -38.31 -15.44 -27.87
C VAL A 29 -37.85 -15.45 -26.43
N THR A 30 -38.50 -16.25 -25.53
CA THR A 30 -38.04 -16.34 -24.12
C THR A 30 -36.70 -17.05 -24.00
N ILE A 31 -36.42 -18.10 -24.77
CA ILE A 31 -35.12 -18.77 -24.81
C ILE A 31 -34.02 -17.81 -25.35
N GLY A 32 -34.33 -17.08 -26.43
CA GLY A 32 -33.44 -16.07 -26.99
C GLY A 32 -33.14 -14.94 -26.00
N LEU A 33 -34.14 -14.46 -25.25
CA LEU A 33 -33.96 -13.43 -24.23
C LEU A 33 -33.16 -13.94 -23.03
N CYS A 34 -33.36 -15.20 -22.58
CA CYS A 34 -32.56 -15.83 -21.54
C CYS A 34 -31.12 -16.05 -21.99
N LEU A 35 -30.90 -16.46 -23.25
CA LEU A 35 -29.52 -16.62 -23.81
C LEU A 35 -28.83 -15.27 -23.93
N PHE A 36 -29.54 -14.22 -24.34
CA PHE A 36 -28.99 -12.85 -24.39
C PHE A 36 -28.62 -12.30 -23.00
N PHE A 37 -29.44 -12.59 -21.97
CA PHE A 37 -29.12 -12.22 -20.58
C PHE A 37 -27.96 -13.04 -20.00
N LEU A 38 -27.79 -14.30 -20.40
CA LEU A 38 -26.66 -15.14 -19.95
C LEU A 38 -25.31 -14.66 -20.53
N ILE A 39 -25.30 -14.08 -21.72
CA ILE A 39 -24.09 -13.55 -22.38
C ILE A 39 -23.61 -12.24 -21.73
N GLN A 40 -24.50 -11.49 -21.08
CA GLN A 40 -24.16 -10.23 -20.41
C GLN A 40 -23.43 -10.41 -19.05
N THR A 41 -23.34 -11.61 -18.51
CA THR A 41 -22.72 -11.85 -17.18
C THR A 41 -21.25 -12.25 -17.23
N ILE A 42 -20.62 -12.28 -18.42
CA ILE A 42 -19.18 -12.48 -18.51
C ILE A 42 -18.49 -11.13 -18.29
N SER A 43 -18.51 -10.65 -17.05
CA SER A 43 -17.58 -9.64 -16.60
C SER A 43 -16.20 -10.29 -16.55
N ILE A 44 -15.39 -10.06 -17.58
CA ILE A 44 -13.97 -10.37 -17.53
C ILE A 44 -13.41 -9.52 -16.39
N ALA A 45 -13.16 -10.12 -15.24
CA ALA A 45 -12.44 -9.47 -14.15
C ALA A 45 -11.02 -9.20 -14.66
N ASP A 46 -10.77 -7.97 -15.09
CA ASP A 46 -9.46 -7.51 -15.56
C ASP A 46 -8.57 -7.27 -14.32
N ALA A 47 -8.15 -8.37 -13.70
CA ALA A 47 -7.50 -8.40 -12.39
C ALA A 47 -5.99 -8.08 -12.42
N LYS A 48 -5.44 -7.63 -13.56
CA LYS A 48 -3.99 -7.45 -13.72
C LYS A 48 -3.54 -6.02 -14.04
N THR A 49 -4.44 -5.05 -14.08
CA THR A 49 -4.07 -3.66 -14.34
C THR A 49 -3.84 -2.89 -13.05
N SER A 50 -2.69 -2.24 -12.93
CA SER A 50 -2.35 -1.29 -11.86
C SER A 50 -2.16 0.09 -12.48
N ARG A 51 -2.44 1.15 -11.70
CA ARG A 51 -2.12 2.51 -12.14
C ARG A 51 -0.62 2.75 -12.00
N ILE A 52 -0.09 3.64 -12.84
CA ILE A 52 1.34 4.02 -12.77
C ILE A 52 1.71 4.44 -11.35
N LYS A 53 0.93 5.30 -10.68
CA LYS A 53 1.21 5.77 -9.31
C LYS A 53 1.33 4.68 -8.24
N ASP A 54 0.69 3.53 -8.45
CA ASP A 54 0.70 2.44 -7.46
C ASP A 54 2.01 1.64 -7.50
N ILE A 55 2.81 1.80 -8.57
CA ILE A 55 4.01 0.98 -8.84
C ILE A 55 5.30 1.78 -8.98
N ILE A 56 5.20 3.13 -8.98
CA ILE A 56 6.37 4.01 -9.06
C ILE A 56 6.45 4.93 -7.85
N ASP A 57 7.64 5.44 -7.62
CA ASP A 57 7.94 6.60 -6.79
C ASP A 57 8.68 7.65 -7.64
N ILE A 58 8.57 8.92 -7.27
CA ILE A 58 9.24 10.01 -7.98
C ILE A 58 10.59 10.25 -7.31
N GLU A 59 11.68 10.19 -8.07
CA GLU A 59 13.01 10.46 -7.54
C GLU A 59 13.11 11.89 -6.98
N GLY A 60 13.68 12.01 -5.78
CA GLY A 60 13.77 13.28 -5.04
C GLY A 60 12.58 13.53 -4.10
N VAL A 61 11.42 12.92 -4.35
CA VAL A 61 10.26 12.98 -3.45
C VAL A 61 10.37 11.86 -2.42
N ARG A 62 10.91 12.17 -1.25
CA ARG A 62 11.12 11.18 -0.18
C ARG A 62 10.80 11.77 1.18
N GLU A 63 10.41 10.91 2.08
CA GLU A 63 10.31 11.24 3.49
C GLU A 63 11.71 11.32 4.11
N ASN A 64 11.94 12.34 4.94
CA ASN A 64 13.18 12.49 5.70
C ASN A 64 12.95 12.11 7.15
N GLN A 65 13.85 11.28 7.69
CA GLN A 65 13.80 10.91 9.10
C GLN A 65 14.48 11.98 9.94
N LEU A 66 13.77 12.45 10.96
CA LEU A 66 14.26 13.40 11.95
C LEU A 66 14.49 12.71 13.28
N VAL A 67 15.56 13.07 13.94
CA VAL A 67 15.95 12.54 15.24
C VAL A 67 16.28 13.69 16.19
N GLY A 68 15.86 13.57 17.44
CA GLY A 68 16.20 14.51 18.50
C GLY A 68 16.44 13.81 19.82
N TYR A 69 17.12 14.46 20.71
CA TYR A 69 17.30 14.07 22.09
C TYR A 69 16.60 15.10 22.98
N GLY A 70 15.74 14.63 23.86
CA GLY A 70 14.94 15.51 24.72
C GLY A 70 14.72 14.97 26.12
N LEU A 71 14.02 15.76 26.93
CA LEU A 71 13.60 15.39 28.27
C LEU A 71 12.08 15.34 28.37
N VAL A 72 11.55 14.30 28.97
CA VAL A 72 10.15 14.21 29.40
C VAL A 72 10.11 14.48 30.90
N VAL A 73 9.23 15.39 31.30
CA VAL A 73 9.04 15.82 32.70
C VAL A 73 7.62 15.55 33.16
N GLY A 74 7.40 15.62 34.46
CA GLY A 74 6.08 15.39 35.08
C GLY A 74 5.72 13.93 35.30
N LEU A 75 6.70 13.03 35.23
CA LEU A 75 6.52 11.62 35.55
C LEU A 75 6.28 11.43 37.05
N ASN A 76 5.51 10.42 37.41
CA ASN A 76 5.18 10.12 38.84
C ASN A 76 6.12 9.07 39.41
N GLY A 77 7.40 9.41 39.55
CA GLY A 77 8.42 8.51 40.06
C GLY A 77 8.86 7.39 39.12
N THR A 78 8.39 7.41 37.85
CA THR A 78 8.68 6.40 36.83
C THR A 78 9.78 6.81 35.85
N GLY A 79 10.38 7.95 36.11
CA GLY A 79 11.48 8.49 35.28
C GLY A 79 12.83 7.84 35.57
N ASP A 80 13.89 8.44 35.02
CA ASP A 80 15.25 7.95 35.15
C ASP A 80 15.78 8.15 36.58
N GLY A 81 16.52 7.17 37.09
CA GLY A 81 17.34 7.31 38.27
C GLY A 81 18.60 8.13 37.94
N LEU A 82 18.65 9.39 38.36
CA LEU A 82 19.73 10.31 37.97
C LEU A 82 21.13 9.77 38.38
N ASN A 83 21.25 8.99 39.43
CA ASN A 83 22.49 8.35 39.83
C ASN A 83 22.99 7.31 38.78
N ASN A 84 22.06 6.69 38.02
CA ASN A 84 22.36 5.67 37.03
C ASN A 84 22.42 6.26 35.62
N SER A 85 21.86 7.45 35.41
CA SER A 85 21.70 8.09 34.11
C SER A 85 22.38 9.48 34.09
N PRO A 86 23.72 9.55 34.02
CA PRO A 86 24.46 10.81 34.09
C PRO A 86 24.16 11.77 32.93
N PHE A 87 23.76 11.25 31.79
CA PHE A 87 23.33 12.07 30.65
C PHE A 87 21.98 12.77 30.93
N THR A 88 21.06 12.16 31.63
CA THR A 88 19.78 12.77 32.06
C THR A 88 20.04 13.89 33.05
N GLU A 89 20.91 13.67 34.03
CA GLU A 89 21.34 14.67 35.02
C GLU A 89 21.96 15.90 34.33
N GLN A 90 22.96 15.68 33.48
CA GLN A 90 23.62 16.78 32.76
C GLN A 90 22.69 17.58 31.88
N SER A 91 21.75 16.89 31.20
CA SER A 91 20.77 17.55 30.33
C SER A 91 19.77 18.37 31.13
N LEU A 92 19.34 17.88 32.29
CA LEU A 92 18.48 18.60 33.21
C LEU A 92 19.20 19.86 33.76
N ILE A 93 20.46 19.73 34.20
CA ILE A 93 21.28 20.87 34.66
C ILE A 93 21.41 21.92 33.54
N ALA A 94 21.83 21.50 32.34
CA ALA A 94 21.99 22.40 31.20
C ALA A 94 20.70 23.14 30.83
N MET A 95 19.56 22.46 30.94
CA MET A 95 18.24 23.05 30.69
C MET A 95 17.89 24.10 31.75
N LEU A 96 18.07 23.77 33.04
CA LEU A 96 17.78 24.69 34.15
C LEU A 96 18.70 25.91 34.12
N GLU A 97 19.97 25.74 33.75
CA GLU A 97 20.90 26.85 33.54
C GLU A 97 20.44 27.80 32.42
N ARG A 98 19.92 27.24 31.31
CA ARG A 98 19.32 28.08 30.22
C ARG A 98 18.11 28.87 30.69
N LEU A 99 17.37 28.34 31.66
CA LEU A 99 16.23 29.03 32.28
C LEU A 99 16.64 29.99 33.40
N GLY A 100 17.96 30.15 33.66
CA GLY A 100 18.50 31.06 34.66
C GLY A 100 18.59 30.47 36.07
N VAL A 101 18.36 29.18 36.26
CA VAL A 101 18.48 28.47 37.51
C VAL A 101 19.87 27.84 37.61
N ASN A 102 20.70 28.29 38.57
CA ASN A 102 22.02 27.70 38.82
C ASN A 102 21.94 26.67 39.91
N ILE A 103 22.23 25.40 39.56
CA ILE A 103 22.17 24.25 40.48
C ILE A 103 23.49 23.45 40.49
N ARG A 104 24.59 24.06 40.06
CA ARG A 104 25.89 23.39 40.00
C ARG A 104 26.33 22.97 41.40
N GLY A 105 26.65 21.68 41.56
CA GLY A 105 27.14 21.12 42.80
C GLY A 105 26.03 20.65 43.76
N GLU A 106 24.76 20.81 43.40
CA GLU A 106 23.64 20.20 44.15
C GLU A 106 23.40 18.78 43.67
N ASN A 107 23.08 17.89 44.60
CA ASN A 107 22.75 16.51 44.30
C ASN A 107 21.27 16.43 43.93
N LEU A 108 21.00 16.28 42.63
CA LEU A 108 19.64 16.13 42.14
C LEU A 108 19.16 14.70 42.34
N ASN A 109 18.05 14.54 43.01
CA ASN A 109 17.41 13.22 43.18
C ASN A 109 15.93 13.36 42.81
N THR A 110 15.59 12.98 41.60
CA THR A 110 14.20 12.98 41.11
C THR A 110 13.99 11.82 40.17
N GLY A 111 12.88 11.10 40.32
CA GLY A 111 12.38 10.11 39.36
C GLY A 111 11.28 10.66 38.42
N ASN A 112 11.14 12.00 38.36
CA ASN A 112 10.07 12.65 37.62
C ASN A 112 10.50 13.12 36.23
N VAL A 113 11.74 12.82 35.83
CA VAL A 113 12.32 13.21 34.51
C VAL A 113 12.91 11.98 33.85
N ALA A 114 12.75 11.89 32.53
CA ALA A 114 13.39 10.85 31.71
C ALA A 114 14.04 11.44 30.49
N ALA A 115 15.22 10.96 30.13
CA ALA A 115 15.82 11.23 28.85
C ALA A 115 15.18 10.37 27.78
N VAL A 116 14.88 10.99 26.65
CA VAL A 116 14.16 10.33 25.55
C VAL A 116 14.82 10.60 24.21
N MET A 117 14.79 9.58 23.35
CA MET A 117 15.01 9.71 21.94
C MET A 117 13.68 10.05 21.27
N VAL A 118 13.70 11.09 20.46
CA VAL A 118 12.54 11.62 19.74
C VAL A 118 12.76 11.40 18.27
N THR A 119 11.80 10.76 17.60
CA THR A 119 11.87 10.51 16.17
C THR A 119 10.61 11.01 15.49
N SER A 120 10.76 11.53 14.27
CA SER A 120 9.65 11.97 13.44
C SER A 120 9.98 11.74 11.97
N THR A 121 8.95 11.64 11.16
CA THR A 121 9.08 11.56 9.71
C THR A 121 8.60 12.87 9.12
N LEU A 122 9.47 13.58 8.41
CA LEU A 122 9.15 14.80 7.69
C LEU A 122 8.68 14.42 6.27
N PRO A 123 7.38 14.59 5.96
CA PRO A 123 6.87 14.33 4.62
C PRO A 123 7.48 15.28 3.59
N PRO A 124 7.59 14.87 2.31
CA PRO A 124 8.01 15.77 1.25
C PRO A 124 7.01 16.93 1.09
N PHE A 125 7.50 18.07 0.64
CA PHE A 125 6.70 19.30 0.41
C PHE A 125 5.95 19.84 1.64
N THR A 126 6.44 19.52 2.83
CA THR A 126 5.85 20.03 4.07
C THR A 126 6.30 21.47 4.28
N ASN A 127 5.34 22.40 4.41
CA ASN A 127 5.62 23.81 4.59
C ASN A 127 5.97 24.14 6.05
N GLN A 128 6.70 25.24 6.23
CA GLN A 128 6.99 25.80 7.55
C GLN A 128 5.69 26.05 8.34
N GLY A 129 5.69 25.73 9.64
CA GLY A 129 4.51 25.81 10.51
C GLY A 129 3.59 24.59 10.45
N SER A 130 3.82 23.64 9.56
CA SER A 130 3.08 22.37 9.53
C SER A 130 3.39 21.54 10.77
N LYS A 131 2.38 20.77 11.19
CA LYS A 131 2.52 19.86 12.35
C LYS A 131 2.72 18.43 11.89
N ILE A 132 3.67 17.74 12.53
CA ILE A 132 3.98 16.34 12.28
C ILE A 132 3.93 15.52 13.57
N ASP A 133 3.66 14.26 13.43
CA ASP A 133 3.61 13.32 14.56
C ASP A 133 5.01 12.96 15.04
N VAL A 134 5.12 12.73 16.33
CA VAL A 134 6.38 12.43 17.00
C VAL A 134 6.26 11.12 17.75
N SER A 135 7.29 10.28 17.65
CA SER A 135 7.47 9.10 18.47
C SER A 135 8.56 9.36 19.50
N VAL A 136 8.31 8.96 20.74
CA VAL A 136 9.19 9.17 21.87
C VAL A 136 9.52 7.83 22.50
N SER A 137 10.81 7.57 22.80
CA SER A 137 11.26 6.35 23.45
C SER A 137 12.26 6.68 24.54
N ALA A 138 12.08 6.09 25.73
CA ALA A 138 13.01 6.28 26.82
C ALA A 138 14.42 5.79 26.45
N PHE A 139 15.40 6.59 26.79
CA PHE A 139 16.82 6.29 26.52
C PHE A 139 17.54 5.78 27.78
N GLY A 140 17.03 6.14 28.98
CA GLY A 140 17.55 5.75 30.27
C GLY A 140 16.86 4.52 30.86
N ASP A 141 16.76 4.52 32.21
CA ASP A 141 16.18 3.46 33.00
C ASP A 141 14.73 3.75 33.46
N ALA A 142 14.08 4.74 32.83
CA ALA A 142 12.68 5.05 33.10
C ALA A 142 11.77 3.83 32.88
N SER A 143 10.90 3.54 33.85
CA SER A 143 9.96 2.42 33.81
C SER A 143 8.68 2.74 33.04
N SER A 144 8.29 4.04 32.97
CA SER A 144 7.12 4.49 32.22
C SER A 144 7.21 5.98 31.88
N LEU A 145 6.70 6.36 30.70
CA LEU A 145 6.55 7.77 30.27
C LEU A 145 5.12 8.29 30.48
N GLN A 146 4.27 7.56 31.18
CA GLN A 146 2.87 7.91 31.36
C GLN A 146 2.69 9.24 32.10
N GLY A 147 1.84 10.11 31.55
CA GLY A 147 1.53 11.43 32.12
C GLY A 147 2.65 12.45 31.94
N GLY A 148 3.76 12.08 31.30
CA GLY A 148 4.87 12.97 31.05
C GLY A 148 4.64 13.93 29.87
N THR A 149 5.33 15.07 29.93
CA THR A 149 5.35 16.07 28.87
C THR A 149 6.74 16.21 28.30
N LEU A 150 6.90 16.07 26.98
CA LEU A 150 8.14 16.33 26.26
C LEU A 150 8.42 17.83 26.25
N LEU A 151 9.60 18.22 26.71
CA LEU A 151 10.10 19.57 26.61
C LEU A 151 10.55 19.90 25.20
N VAL A 152 10.71 21.21 24.92
CA VAL A 152 11.16 21.71 23.63
C VAL A 152 12.41 21.00 23.16
N THR A 153 12.28 20.22 22.10
CA THR A 153 13.32 19.34 21.58
C THR A 153 13.54 19.61 20.09
N PRO A 154 14.72 20.07 19.66
CA PRO A 154 15.04 20.22 18.26
C PRO A 154 15.19 18.83 17.60
N LEU A 155 14.60 18.69 16.42
CA LEU A 155 14.69 17.51 15.58
C LEU A 155 15.62 17.80 14.40
N ILE A 156 16.68 17.03 14.28
CA ILE A 156 17.73 17.16 13.26
C ILE A 156 17.58 16.07 12.19
N ALA A 157 17.92 16.41 10.95
CA ALA A 157 18.04 15.45 9.87
C ALA A 157 19.48 14.92 9.73
N ALA A 158 19.72 14.09 8.74
CA ALA A 158 21.03 13.46 8.50
C ALA A 158 22.14 14.47 8.15
N ASP A 159 21.80 15.67 7.72
CA ASP A 159 22.72 16.79 7.44
C ASP A 159 23.16 17.55 8.70
N GLY A 160 22.53 17.26 9.84
CA GLY A 160 22.82 17.93 11.12
C GLY A 160 22.05 19.22 11.35
N GLU A 161 21.17 19.63 10.42
CA GLU A 161 20.38 20.84 10.53
C GLU A 161 19.04 20.56 11.22
N VAL A 162 18.50 21.58 11.93
CA VAL A 162 17.20 21.49 12.62
C VAL A 162 16.08 21.77 11.63
N TYR A 163 15.17 20.83 11.46
CA TYR A 163 14.01 20.93 10.58
C TYR A 163 12.69 21.10 11.32
N ALA A 164 12.59 20.58 12.53
CA ALA A 164 11.38 20.70 13.33
C ALA A 164 11.70 20.83 14.81
N VAL A 165 10.72 21.31 15.57
CA VAL A 165 10.81 21.41 17.03
C VAL A 165 9.64 20.67 17.65
N ALA A 166 9.94 19.68 18.48
CA ALA A 166 8.97 18.80 19.13
C ALA A 166 8.68 19.27 20.57
N GLN A 167 7.40 19.21 20.97
CA GLN A 167 6.92 19.45 22.32
C GLN A 167 5.52 18.89 22.49
N GLY A 168 5.16 18.43 23.69
CA GLY A 168 3.78 18.04 24.00
C GLY A 168 3.65 16.88 24.97
N GLU A 169 2.41 16.54 25.28
CA GLU A 169 2.08 15.44 26.18
C GLU A 169 2.29 14.09 25.49
N VAL A 170 2.95 13.17 26.22
CA VAL A 170 3.27 11.85 25.70
C VAL A 170 2.09 10.90 25.92
N ASN A 171 1.50 10.43 24.82
CA ASN A 171 0.47 9.41 24.85
C ASN A 171 1.11 8.03 24.73
N ILE A 172 0.92 7.18 25.71
CA ILE A 172 1.40 5.79 25.70
C ILE A 172 0.23 4.81 25.54
N ALA A 173 0.47 3.71 24.84
CA ALA A 173 -0.52 2.66 24.64
C ALA A 173 -0.41 1.53 25.69
N GLY A 174 0.55 1.63 26.62
CA GLY A 174 0.83 0.65 27.65
C GLY A 174 0.63 1.21 29.05
N PHE A 175 0.54 0.33 30.02
CA PHE A 175 0.64 0.69 31.44
C PHE A 175 1.54 -0.30 32.19
N SER A 176 2.22 0.20 33.19
CA SER A 176 2.95 -0.62 34.18
C SER A 176 2.43 -0.25 35.55
N VAL A 177 2.06 -1.27 36.31
CA VAL A 177 1.69 -1.13 37.73
C VAL A 177 2.64 -2.02 38.53
N GLU A 178 3.42 -1.40 39.36
CA GLU A 178 4.38 -2.07 40.24
C GLU A 178 3.88 -2.04 41.71
N GLY A 179 3.80 -3.19 42.33
CA GLY A 179 3.47 -3.36 43.74
C GLY A 179 4.55 -4.17 44.42
N ASP A 180 4.60 -4.11 45.77
CA ASP A 180 5.65 -4.74 46.59
C ASP A 180 5.81 -6.27 46.37
N ALA A 181 4.79 -6.95 45.85
CA ALA A 181 4.80 -8.40 45.64
C ALA A 181 4.58 -8.84 44.18
N ALA A 182 4.16 -7.95 43.27
CA ALA A 182 3.92 -8.29 41.86
C ALA A 182 3.92 -7.04 41.01
N SER A 183 4.45 -7.15 39.77
CA SER A 183 4.34 -6.13 38.75
C SER A 183 3.50 -6.65 37.55
N ILE A 184 2.62 -5.82 37.02
CA ILE A 184 1.87 -6.11 35.82
C ILE A 184 2.22 -5.04 34.78
N THR A 185 2.85 -5.46 33.68
CA THR A 185 3.15 -4.60 32.57
C THR A 185 2.36 -5.07 31.34
N GLN A 186 1.59 -4.18 30.73
CA GLN A 186 0.90 -4.45 29.48
C GLN A 186 1.39 -3.49 28.43
N ASN A 187 1.81 -4.03 27.28
CA ASN A 187 2.47 -3.31 26.19
C ASN A 187 3.81 -2.67 26.62
N ILE A 188 4.26 -1.63 25.91
CA ILE A 188 5.55 -0.97 26.14
C ILE A 188 5.28 0.42 26.75
N PRO A 189 5.43 0.60 28.09
CA PRO A 189 5.15 1.88 28.74
C PRO A 189 6.28 2.91 28.54
N THR A 190 7.45 2.49 28.06
CA THR A 190 8.64 3.33 27.83
C THR A 190 8.68 3.95 26.43
N ALA A 191 7.66 3.68 25.61
CA ALA A 191 7.51 4.30 24.28
C ALA A 191 6.13 4.94 24.17
N GLY A 192 6.07 6.10 23.51
CA GLY A 192 4.85 6.86 23.34
C GLY A 192 4.82 7.62 22.03
N ARG A 193 3.68 8.25 21.75
CA ARG A 193 3.46 9.09 20.58
C ARG A 193 2.85 10.42 20.99
N ILE A 194 3.25 11.48 20.32
CA ILE A 194 2.69 12.82 20.47
C ILE A 194 2.09 13.20 19.12
N PRO A 195 0.76 13.08 18.95
CA PRO A 195 0.10 13.49 17.72
C PRO A 195 0.27 14.98 17.47
N ASN A 196 0.67 15.39 16.27
CA ASN A 196 0.98 16.79 15.95
C ASN A 196 2.00 17.42 16.90
N GLY A 197 2.91 16.64 17.44
CA GLY A 197 3.82 17.03 18.51
C GLY A 197 5.03 17.83 18.06
N ALA A 198 5.32 17.93 16.77
CA ALA A 198 6.39 18.80 16.27
C ALA A 198 5.87 19.79 15.23
N ILE A 199 6.46 20.96 15.23
CA ILE A 199 6.24 22.03 14.26
C ILE A 199 7.45 22.10 13.35
N VAL A 200 7.22 22.12 12.04
CA VAL A 200 8.26 22.24 11.03
C VAL A 200 8.75 23.69 10.98
N GLU A 201 10.04 23.90 11.20
CA GLU A 201 10.69 25.23 11.18
C GLU A 201 11.42 25.51 9.86
N ARG A 202 11.82 24.45 9.15
CA ARG A 202 12.51 24.55 7.86
C ARG A 202 11.94 23.57 6.87
N GLU A 203 11.70 24.03 5.66
CA GLU A 203 11.28 23.21 4.52
C GLU A 203 12.48 22.49 3.88
N ILE A 204 12.19 21.39 3.17
CA ILE A 204 13.17 20.75 2.31
C ILE A 204 13.18 21.51 1.00
N ASP A 205 14.31 22.06 0.61
CA ASP A 205 14.48 22.78 -0.65
C ASP A 205 14.51 21.80 -1.84
N PHE A 206 13.30 21.36 -2.25
CA PHE A 206 13.10 20.52 -3.43
C PHE A 206 11.95 21.07 -4.28
N GLN A 207 12.30 21.77 -5.35
CA GLN A 207 11.35 22.44 -6.24
C GLN A 207 11.06 21.54 -7.46
N LEU A 208 10.08 20.65 -7.31
CA LEU A 208 9.66 19.74 -8.36
C LEU A 208 9.17 20.48 -9.63
N GLU A 209 8.52 21.63 -9.45
CA GLU A 209 7.93 22.41 -10.54
C GLU A 209 8.96 22.97 -11.53
N GLU A 210 10.17 23.25 -11.08
CA GLU A 210 11.25 23.81 -11.90
C GLU A 210 11.97 22.77 -12.75
N LEU A 211 11.74 21.49 -12.46
CA LEU A 211 12.42 20.41 -13.16
C LEU A 211 11.88 20.25 -14.59
N GLN A 212 12.79 20.13 -15.54
CA GLN A 212 12.48 19.82 -16.94
C GLN A 212 12.39 18.31 -17.22
N GLN A 213 12.91 17.52 -16.30
CA GLN A 213 12.89 16.06 -16.37
C GLN A 213 12.81 15.47 -14.97
N VAL A 214 12.09 14.37 -14.86
CA VAL A 214 11.88 13.63 -13.62
C VAL A 214 12.13 12.16 -13.88
N ARG A 215 12.76 11.49 -12.94
CA ARG A 215 12.94 10.05 -12.98
C ARG A 215 11.86 9.37 -12.13
N LEU A 216 11.13 8.47 -12.78
CA LEU A 216 10.12 7.63 -12.15
C LEU A 216 10.80 6.32 -11.75
N ALA A 217 10.95 6.09 -10.45
CA ALA A 217 11.58 4.89 -9.89
C ALA A 217 10.53 3.79 -9.68
N LEU A 218 10.76 2.60 -10.21
CA LEU A 218 9.86 1.46 -10.03
C LEU A 218 10.10 0.85 -8.64
N ARG A 219 9.02 0.64 -7.87
CA ARG A 219 9.07 -0.07 -6.58
C ARG A 219 9.52 -1.51 -6.72
N ASN A 220 9.17 -2.16 -7.84
CA ASN A 220 9.63 -3.49 -8.20
C ASN A 220 10.36 -3.43 -9.54
N PRO A 221 11.71 -3.44 -9.54
CA PRO A 221 12.50 -3.29 -10.76
C PRO A 221 12.27 -4.43 -11.76
N ASP A 222 11.78 -4.09 -12.96
CA ASP A 222 11.58 -5.01 -14.07
C ASP A 222 11.67 -4.31 -15.43
N PHE A 223 12.42 -4.89 -16.37
CA PHE A 223 12.64 -4.32 -17.71
C PHE A 223 11.35 -4.25 -18.55
N THR A 224 10.50 -5.27 -18.45
CA THR A 224 9.23 -5.32 -19.18
C THR A 224 8.27 -4.24 -18.69
N THR A 225 8.15 -4.12 -17.36
CA THR A 225 7.30 -3.12 -16.70
C THR A 225 7.80 -1.71 -17.01
N SER A 226 9.10 -1.43 -16.89
CA SER A 226 9.66 -0.10 -17.20
C SER A 226 9.40 0.31 -18.66
N ARG A 227 9.53 -0.64 -19.60
CA ARG A 227 9.21 -0.44 -21.01
C ARG A 227 7.72 -0.19 -21.24
N ARG A 228 6.83 -0.95 -20.56
CA ARG A 228 5.37 -0.76 -20.66
C ARG A 228 4.94 0.60 -20.14
N ILE A 229 5.53 1.07 -19.02
CA ILE A 229 5.30 2.42 -18.50
C ILE A 229 5.67 3.47 -19.54
N ALA A 230 6.88 3.39 -20.11
CA ALA A 230 7.34 4.34 -21.10
C ALA A 230 6.43 4.33 -22.35
N GLN A 231 5.97 3.17 -22.79
CA GLN A 231 5.05 3.03 -23.93
C GLN A 231 3.66 3.61 -23.61
N ALA A 232 3.11 3.36 -22.41
CA ALA A 232 1.82 3.90 -22.00
C ALA A 232 1.84 5.44 -21.96
N ILE A 233 2.87 6.03 -21.37
CA ILE A 233 3.04 7.48 -21.30
C ILE A 233 3.17 8.08 -22.72
N ASN A 234 4.03 7.50 -23.56
CA ASN A 234 4.23 7.98 -24.92
C ASN A 234 2.99 7.81 -25.80
N GLY A 235 2.21 6.75 -25.59
CA GLY A 235 0.93 6.53 -26.27
C GLY A 235 -0.13 7.54 -25.85
N PHE A 236 -0.24 7.87 -24.56
CA PHE A 236 -1.16 8.86 -24.04
C PHE A 236 -0.84 10.27 -24.54
N THR A 237 0.42 10.65 -24.46
CA THR A 237 0.88 12.01 -24.83
C THR A 237 1.09 12.19 -26.34
N ASN A 238 1.00 11.13 -27.14
CA ASN A 238 1.38 11.10 -28.57
C ASN A 238 2.76 11.69 -28.87
N ALA A 239 3.67 11.63 -27.90
CA ALA A 239 5.03 12.17 -27.99
C ALA A 239 6.03 11.25 -27.26
N ARG A 240 7.31 11.32 -27.63
CA ARG A 240 8.36 10.53 -26.96
C ARG A 240 8.89 11.25 -25.72
N LEU A 241 8.07 11.35 -24.68
CA LEU A 241 8.42 12.02 -23.42
C LEU A 241 9.05 11.08 -22.39
N ALA A 242 8.67 9.81 -22.42
CA ALA A 242 9.14 8.81 -21.50
C ALA A 242 10.13 7.84 -22.17
N LYS A 243 11.22 7.52 -21.48
CA LYS A 243 12.24 6.57 -21.91
C LYS A 243 12.64 5.69 -20.72
N ALA A 244 12.51 4.37 -20.86
CA ALA A 244 13.07 3.42 -19.90
C ALA A 244 14.60 3.51 -19.97
N GLU A 245 15.24 3.82 -18.84
CA GLU A 245 16.69 3.86 -18.72
C GLU A 245 17.26 2.51 -18.31
N ASN A 246 16.58 1.88 -17.34
CA ASN A 246 16.95 0.57 -16.82
C ASN A 246 15.70 -0.16 -16.27
N SER A 247 15.88 -1.28 -15.59
CA SER A 247 14.79 -2.04 -14.98
C SER A 247 14.07 -1.30 -13.84
N ALA A 248 14.75 -0.35 -13.20
CA ALA A 248 14.27 0.35 -12.00
C ALA A 248 13.80 1.78 -12.30
N SER A 249 14.10 2.35 -13.48
CA SER A 249 13.80 3.76 -13.72
C SER A 249 13.36 4.08 -15.13
N VAL A 250 12.41 5.00 -15.20
CA VAL A 250 11.90 5.61 -16.44
C VAL A 250 12.10 7.12 -16.36
N MET A 251 12.84 7.67 -17.32
CA MET A 251 13.01 9.12 -17.45
C MET A 251 11.79 9.71 -18.13
N LEU A 252 11.16 10.68 -17.48
CA LEU A 252 10.08 11.51 -18.01
C LEU A 252 10.61 12.92 -18.28
N ARG A 253 10.41 13.44 -19.48
CA ARG A 253 10.81 14.80 -19.88
C ARG A 253 9.59 15.63 -20.20
N LYS A 254 9.53 16.84 -19.66
CA LYS A 254 8.50 17.83 -20.00
C LYS A 254 8.84 18.43 -21.38
N PRO A 255 7.94 18.42 -22.34
CA PRO A 255 8.17 19.08 -23.63
C PRO A 255 8.03 20.61 -23.49
N ASN A 256 8.80 21.36 -24.27
CA ASN A 256 8.80 22.83 -24.21
C ASN A 256 7.45 23.48 -24.62
N ASN A 257 6.62 22.76 -25.33
CA ASN A 257 5.29 23.19 -25.79
C ASN A 257 4.14 22.72 -24.88
N TYR A 258 4.43 22.21 -23.67
CA TYR A 258 3.43 21.83 -22.69
C TYR A 258 3.07 23.04 -21.82
N ASP A 259 1.80 23.46 -21.83
CA ASP A 259 1.30 24.64 -21.11
C ASP A 259 1.08 24.42 -19.60
N GLY A 260 1.65 23.39 -19.01
CA GLY A 260 1.56 23.05 -17.59
C GLY A 260 2.92 22.90 -16.93
N THR A 261 2.90 22.68 -15.63
CA THR A 261 4.07 22.29 -14.84
C THR A 261 4.43 20.82 -15.04
N ILE A 262 5.57 20.38 -14.54
CA ILE A 262 5.91 18.94 -14.51
C ILE A 262 4.94 18.17 -13.59
N VAL A 263 4.37 18.83 -12.59
CA VAL A 263 3.39 18.27 -11.65
C VAL A 263 2.09 17.97 -12.39
N ASP A 264 1.62 18.88 -13.26
CA ASP A 264 0.43 18.66 -14.08
C ASP A 264 0.64 17.45 -15.01
N LEU A 265 1.80 17.36 -15.65
CA LEU A 265 2.14 16.22 -16.50
C LEU A 265 2.16 14.89 -15.72
N ILE A 266 2.72 14.90 -14.51
CA ILE A 266 2.70 13.71 -13.63
C ILE A 266 1.28 13.32 -13.28
N THR A 267 0.42 14.29 -12.93
CA THR A 267 -0.98 14.05 -12.58
C THR A 267 -1.76 13.44 -13.74
N ASP A 268 -1.51 13.89 -14.96
CA ASP A 268 -2.14 13.35 -16.17
C ASP A 268 -1.77 11.89 -16.44
N ILE A 269 -0.50 11.52 -16.17
CA ILE A 269 0.00 10.17 -16.48
C ILE A 269 -0.16 9.17 -15.31
N GLU A 270 -0.26 9.63 -14.07
CA GLU A 270 -0.27 8.76 -12.88
C GLU A 270 -1.46 7.78 -12.85
N GLN A 271 -2.59 8.15 -13.48
CA GLN A 271 -3.80 7.34 -13.52
C GLN A 271 -3.79 6.30 -14.65
N LEU A 272 -2.82 6.34 -15.56
CA LEU A 272 -2.77 5.41 -16.68
C LEU A 272 -2.67 3.96 -16.20
N PRO A 273 -3.57 3.07 -16.71
CA PRO A 273 -3.52 1.66 -16.38
C PRO A 273 -2.39 0.96 -17.14
N ILE A 274 -1.63 0.15 -16.44
CA ILE A 274 -0.61 -0.72 -17.00
C ILE A 274 -0.67 -2.11 -16.39
N GLN A 275 -0.12 -3.09 -17.10
CA GLN A 275 0.03 -4.46 -16.59
C GLN A 275 1.50 -4.65 -16.18
N PRO A 276 1.81 -4.57 -14.87
CA PRO A 276 3.15 -4.87 -14.40
C PRO A 276 3.46 -6.34 -14.60
N ASP A 277 4.70 -6.64 -14.97
CA ASP A 277 5.19 -8.00 -15.01
C ASP A 277 5.57 -8.45 -13.58
N GLN A 278 5.03 -9.58 -13.16
CA GLN A 278 5.29 -10.11 -11.83
C GLN A 278 5.92 -11.49 -11.95
N PRO A 279 7.13 -11.68 -11.39
CA PRO A 279 7.73 -13.02 -11.37
C PRO A 279 6.85 -13.97 -10.54
N ALA A 280 6.75 -15.21 -11.01
CA ALA A 280 6.08 -16.25 -10.26
C ALA A 280 6.74 -16.41 -8.88
N ARG A 281 5.98 -16.20 -7.81
CA ARG A 281 6.47 -16.30 -6.43
C ARG A 281 5.60 -17.23 -5.61
N VAL A 282 6.26 -18.03 -4.76
CA VAL A 282 5.65 -18.79 -3.68
C VAL A 282 6.20 -18.24 -2.36
N VAL A 283 5.31 -17.81 -1.48
CA VAL A 283 5.66 -17.33 -0.14
C VAL A 283 5.13 -18.35 0.87
N ILE A 284 6.02 -18.87 1.69
CA ILE A 284 5.70 -19.85 2.74
C ILE A 284 5.98 -19.21 4.09
N SER A 285 4.97 -19.15 4.95
CA SER A 285 5.13 -18.74 6.34
C SER A 285 5.26 -20.01 7.20
N GLU A 286 6.46 -20.33 7.63
CA GLU A 286 6.73 -21.51 8.45
C GLU A 286 5.98 -21.47 9.81
N ARG A 287 5.83 -20.29 10.38
CA ARG A 287 5.17 -20.12 11.69
C ARG A 287 3.65 -20.35 11.61
N SER A 288 3.00 -19.93 10.54
CA SER A 288 1.54 -20.05 10.38
C SER A 288 1.12 -21.21 9.48
N GLY A 289 2.06 -21.87 8.78
CA GLY A 289 1.77 -22.90 7.80
C GLY A 289 1.06 -22.41 6.54
N VAL A 290 0.99 -21.09 6.34
CA VAL A 290 0.29 -20.48 5.19
C VAL A 290 1.22 -20.47 3.98
N ILE A 291 0.69 -20.96 2.85
CA ILE A 291 1.35 -20.90 1.53
C ILE A 291 0.54 -19.96 0.65
N VAL A 292 1.20 -18.94 0.12
CA VAL A 292 0.61 -18.00 -0.84
C VAL A 292 1.38 -18.10 -2.15
N MET A 293 0.68 -18.38 -3.25
CA MET A 293 1.28 -18.48 -4.58
C MET A 293 0.55 -17.61 -5.59
N GLY A 294 1.29 -17.01 -6.51
CA GLY A 294 0.73 -16.22 -7.61
C GLY A 294 0.12 -17.13 -8.69
N ALA A 295 -0.76 -16.54 -9.51
CA ALA A 295 -1.45 -17.24 -10.59
C ALA A 295 -0.50 -17.79 -11.68
N ASP A 296 0.68 -17.21 -11.82
CA ASP A 296 1.67 -17.56 -12.84
C ASP A 296 2.70 -18.60 -12.35
N VAL A 297 2.51 -19.13 -11.11
CA VAL A 297 3.34 -20.22 -10.57
C VAL A 297 2.96 -21.51 -11.27
N ARG A 298 3.94 -22.15 -11.92
CA ARG A 298 3.80 -23.43 -12.58
C ARG A 298 4.76 -24.45 -11.98
N VAL A 299 4.32 -25.68 -11.89
CA VAL A 299 5.14 -26.81 -11.46
C VAL A 299 5.57 -27.59 -12.70
N SER A 300 6.88 -27.74 -12.91
CA SER A 300 7.41 -28.62 -13.94
C SER A 300 7.09 -30.09 -13.62
N SER A 301 7.27 -31.00 -14.60
CA SER A 301 7.12 -32.42 -14.36
C SER A 301 7.99 -32.87 -13.17
N VAL A 302 7.37 -33.35 -12.12
CA VAL A 302 8.03 -33.70 -10.86
C VAL A 302 7.42 -34.96 -10.28
N ALA A 303 8.24 -35.77 -9.62
CA ALA A 303 7.80 -36.88 -8.79
C ALA A 303 8.18 -36.59 -7.34
N ILE A 304 7.18 -36.61 -6.44
CA ILE A 304 7.36 -36.37 -5.02
C ILE A 304 6.98 -37.65 -4.27
N ALA A 305 7.86 -38.12 -3.39
CA ALA A 305 7.57 -39.20 -2.47
C ALA A 305 7.78 -38.76 -1.04
N GLN A 306 6.75 -38.88 -0.20
CA GLN A 306 6.81 -38.58 1.22
C GLN A 306 6.11 -39.68 2.01
N GLY A 307 6.90 -40.45 2.76
CA GLY A 307 6.39 -41.65 3.45
C GLY A 307 5.86 -42.68 2.45
N ASN A 308 4.56 -42.98 2.55
CA ASN A 308 3.86 -43.91 1.63
C ASN A 308 3.10 -43.18 0.49
N LEU A 309 3.18 -41.85 0.43
CA LEU A 309 2.54 -41.04 -0.62
C LEU A 309 3.56 -40.79 -1.74
N THR A 310 3.22 -41.18 -2.97
CA THR A 310 3.96 -40.84 -4.18
C THR A 310 3.04 -40.06 -5.10
N LEU A 311 3.40 -38.80 -5.40
CA LEU A 311 2.70 -37.93 -6.34
C LEU A 311 3.58 -37.76 -7.58
N LYS A 312 3.05 -38.10 -8.76
CA LYS A 312 3.73 -37.88 -10.04
C LYS A 312 2.86 -36.95 -10.89
N ILE A 313 3.38 -35.77 -11.19
CA ILE A 313 2.75 -34.79 -12.10
C ILE A 313 3.48 -34.88 -13.43
N ASN A 314 2.75 -35.11 -14.52
CA ASN A 314 3.30 -35.16 -15.86
C ASN A 314 2.51 -34.26 -16.79
N GLU A 315 3.18 -33.35 -17.46
CA GLU A 315 2.57 -32.47 -18.46
C GLU A 315 2.88 -32.98 -19.85
N THR A 316 1.82 -33.32 -20.61
CA THR A 316 1.92 -33.67 -22.01
C THR A 316 1.28 -32.60 -22.88
N PRO A 317 2.00 -32.05 -23.87
CA PRO A 317 1.40 -31.11 -24.81
C PRO A 317 0.40 -31.84 -25.70
N GLN A 318 -0.85 -31.41 -25.68
CA GLN A 318 -1.88 -31.90 -26.61
C GLN A 318 -2.14 -30.87 -27.71
N VAL A 319 -2.19 -31.32 -28.95
CA VAL A 319 -2.54 -30.49 -30.09
C VAL A 319 -4.05 -30.50 -30.24
N SER A 320 -4.69 -29.33 -30.03
CA SER A 320 -6.09 -29.13 -30.39
C SER A 320 -6.17 -28.59 -31.80
N GLN A 321 -6.71 -29.40 -32.72
CA GLN A 321 -6.92 -28.98 -34.12
C GLN A 321 -8.35 -28.52 -34.31
N ALA A 322 -8.51 -27.50 -35.15
CA ALA A 322 -9.84 -27.11 -35.59
C ALA A 322 -10.52 -28.23 -36.38
N ASN A 323 -11.86 -28.31 -36.26
CA ASN A 323 -12.65 -29.26 -37.03
C ASN A 323 -12.38 -29.06 -38.53
N PRO A 324 -12.14 -30.15 -39.32
CA PRO A 324 -11.84 -30.04 -40.75
C PRO A 324 -12.87 -29.30 -41.59
N PHE A 325 -14.05 -29.05 -41.06
CA PHE A 325 -15.16 -28.30 -41.71
C PHE A 325 -15.41 -26.92 -41.09
N ALA A 326 -14.51 -26.39 -40.26
CA ALA A 326 -14.62 -25.05 -39.71
C ALA A 326 -13.99 -24.02 -40.66
N ASP A 327 -14.73 -22.96 -40.99
CA ASP A 327 -14.26 -21.89 -41.87
C ASP A 327 -13.10 -21.07 -41.26
N GLN A 328 -12.93 -21.11 -39.95
CA GLN A 328 -11.83 -20.48 -39.23
C GLN A 328 -11.47 -21.36 -38.01
N GLY A 329 -10.20 -21.66 -37.86
CA GLY A 329 -9.69 -22.39 -36.70
C GLY A 329 -8.18 -22.44 -36.72
N GLU A 330 -7.58 -22.17 -35.57
CA GLU A 330 -6.13 -22.19 -35.37
C GLU A 330 -5.74 -23.43 -34.57
N THR A 331 -4.65 -24.06 -34.95
CA THR A 331 -4.10 -25.20 -34.21
C THR A 331 -3.39 -24.66 -32.98
N VAL A 332 -3.86 -25.01 -31.78
CA VAL A 332 -3.28 -24.56 -30.51
C VAL A 332 -2.74 -25.76 -29.72
N ILE A 333 -1.55 -25.61 -29.17
CA ILE A 333 -0.96 -26.57 -28.22
C ILE A 333 -1.50 -26.26 -26.83
N VAL A 334 -2.26 -27.17 -26.25
CA VAL A 334 -2.81 -27.07 -24.89
C VAL A 334 -2.10 -28.05 -23.99
N PRO A 335 -1.48 -27.62 -22.89
CA PRO A 335 -0.88 -28.53 -21.93
C PRO A 335 -1.98 -29.35 -21.22
N ARG A 336 -1.80 -30.65 -21.15
CA ARG A 336 -2.62 -31.57 -20.35
C ARG A 336 -1.81 -32.09 -19.18
N THR A 337 -2.34 -31.87 -17.99
CA THR A 337 -1.75 -32.31 -16.74
C THR A 337 -2.39 -33.65 -16.33
N ASP A 338 -1.60 -34.70 -16.22
CA ASP A 338 -1.99 -35.98 -15.63
C ASP A 338 -1.32 -36.09 -14.23
N VAL A 339 -2.13 -36.36 -13.20
CA VAL A 339 -1.72 -36.45 -11.79
C VAL A 339 -1.83 -37.89 -11.31
#